data_94e866e563d381557f7d145c69322c3f
#
_entry.id   94e866e563d381557f7d145c69322c3f
#
_cell.length_a   1.000
_cell.length_b   1.000
_cell.length_c   1.000
_cell.angle_alpha   90.00
_cell.angle_beta   90.00
_cell.angle_gamma   90.00
#
_symmetry.space_group_name_H-M   'P 1'
#
loop_
_entity.id
_entity.type
_entity.pdbx_description
1 polymer ?
#
loop_
_entity_poly.entity_id
_entity_poly.type
_entity_poly.pdbx_seq_one_letter_code
_entity_poly.pdbx_strand_id
1 'polypeptide(L)'
;FTTSGICALLTIVGLFITIILYIKKVRGSILMGIVATWVIGMICQLVGLYVPDAESGYNSLFPTMSLTDFSKLGETFGQCFKVDMHSIGIFNFIVVVFSFLFVDLFDTLGTLIGVCSKADMLDEKGRLPQIKPALLADAVATTAGAVLGTSTTTTFVESSAGVAAGGRTGLTSITAAVLFALSMFFAPIFTAIPSFATAPALIVVGFLMFSSITDIKFDDGNYTKAIPAYLCILSMPLFY
;
A
#
# COMPACT_ATOMS: atom_id res chain seq x y z
N PHE A 1 -4.80 6.28 -30.31
CA PHE A 1 -4.28 5.97 -28.95
C PHE A 1 -5.43 5.41 -28.13
N THR A 2 -5.25 4.26 -27.53
CA THR A 2 -6.22 3.71 -26.58
C THR A 2 -6.04 4.41 -25.22
N THR A 3 -7.11 4.58 -24.43
CA THR A 3 -7.07 5.18 -23.09
C THR A 3 -6.02 4.46 -22.20
N SER A 4 -5.91 3.14 -22.32
CA SER A 4 -4.89 2.32 -21.63
C SER A 4 -3.45 2.75 -22.00
N GLY A 5 -3.17 3.00 -23.30
CA GLY A 5 -1.85 3.47 -23.75
C GLY A 5 -1.49 4.84 -23.19
N ILE A 6 -2.48 5.74 -23.07
CA ILE A 6 -2.28 7.07 -22.46
C ILE A 6 -2.02 6.96 -20.98
N CYS A 7 -2.73 6.08 -20.25
CA CYS A 7 -2.48 5.81 -18.84
C CYS A 7 -1.04 5.30 -18.61
N ALA A 8 -0.54 4.40 -19.47
CA ALA A 8 0.83 3.91 -19.40
C ALA A 8 1.86 5.03 -19.64
N LEU A 9 1.64 5.89 -20.63
CA LEU A 9 2.50 7.05 -20.88
C LEU A 9 2.49 8.03 -19.69
N LEU A 10 1.31 8.31 -19.13
CA LEU A 10 1.18 9.17 -17.95
C LEU A 10 1.90 8.59 -16.74
N THR A 11 1.86 7.26 -16.54
CA THR A 11 2.64 6.58 -15.50
C THR A 11 4.14 6.81 -15.68
N ILE A 12 4.65 6.66 -16.90
CA ILE A 12 6.07 6.87 -17.20
C ILE A 12 6.47 8.33 -16.94
N VAL A 13 5.69 9.28 -17.45
CA VAL A 13 5.92 10.72 -17.21
C VAL A 13 5.89 11.04 -15.72
N GLY A 14 4.89 10.52 -14.99
CA GLY A 14 4.77 10.67 -13.55
C GLY A 14 5.96 10.09 -12.79
N LEU A 15 6.49 8.95 -13.24
CA LEU A 15 7.69 8.34 -12.67
C LEU A 15 8.91 9.26 -12.82
N PHE A 16 9.15 9.81 -14.00
CA PHE A 16 10.24 10.77 -14.20
C PHE A 16 10.09 12.01 -13.33
N ILE A 17 8.88 12.58 -13.24
CA ILE A 17 8.61 13.75 -12.39
C ILE A 17 8.93 13.42 -10.93
N THR A 18 8.42 12.28 -10.43
CA THR A 18 8.63 11.86 -9.03
C THR A 18 10.10 11.62 -8.73
N ILE A 19 10.84 10.95 -9.63
CA ILE A 19 12.29 10.71 -9.50
C ILE A 19 13.06 12.03 -9.48
N ILE A 20 12.77 12.96 -10.38
CA ILE A 20 13.45 14.28 -10.43
C ILE A 20 13.20 15.06 -9.14
N LEU A 21 11.95 15.08 -8.63
CA LEU A 21 11.61 15.73 -7.37
C LEU A 21 12.32 15.07 -6.19
N TYR A 22 12.43 13.76 -6.20
CA TYR A 22 13.11 12.98 -5.17
C TYR A 22 14.62 13.27 -5.14
N ILE A 23 15.29 13.26 -6.32
CA ILE A 23 16.72 13.58 -6.45
C ILE A 23 17.00 15.01 -6.00
N LYS A 24 16.12 15.96 -6.32
CA LYS A 24 16.22 17.35 -5.88
C LYS A 24 15.92 17.54 -4.38
N LYS A 25 15.64 16.45 -3.65
CA LYS A 25 15.32 16.48 -2.20
C LYS A 25 14.17 17.42 -1.84
N VAL A 26 13.19 17.53 -2.72
CA VAL A 26 11.98 18.33 -2.45
C VAL A 26 11.17 17.63 -1.37
N ARG A 27 10.80 18.36 -0.31
CA ARG A 27 9.95 17.81 0.76
C ARG A 27 8.60 17.41 0.19
N GLY A 28 8.19 16.15 0.44
CA GLY A 28 6.93 15.62 -0.09
C GLY A 28 6.97 15.29 -1.59
N SER A 29 8.16 15.00 -2.15
CA SER A 29 8.37 14.70 -3.58
C SER A 29 7.41 13.64 -4.13
N ILE A 30 7.12 12.60 -3.34
CA ILE A 30 6.20 11.52 -3.73
C ILE A 30 4.78 12.06 -3.89
N LEU A 31 4.27 12.81 -2.90
CA LEU A 31 2.94 13.43 -2.96
C LEU A 31 2.84 14.43 -4.13
N MET A 32 3.86 15.27 -4.29
CA MET A 32 3.91 16.23 -5.41
C MET A 32 3.95 15.52 -6.76
N GLY A 33 4.63 14.38 -6.85
CA GLY A 33 4.64 13.53 -8.03
C GLY A 33 3.25 12.99 -8.39
N ILE A 34 2.51 12.49 -7.40
CA ILE A 34 1.13 12.02 -7.58
C ILE A 34 0.23 13.15 -8.07
N VAL A 35 0.26 14.30 -7.38
CA VAL A 35 -0.58 15.46 -7.74
C VAL A 35 -0.23 15.99 -9.13
N ALA A 36 1.05 16.12 -9.46
CA ALA A 36 1.48 16.57 -10.78
C ALA A 36 1.00 15.63 -11.89
N THR A 37 1.16 14.31 -11.69
CA THR A 37 0.70 13.32 -12.67
C THR A 37 -0.82 13.34 -12.83
N TRP A 38 -1.56 13.50 -11.73
CA TRP A 38 -3.01 13.63 -11.76
C TRP A 38 -3.45 14.87 -12.51
N VAL A 39 -2.84 16.04 -12.28
CA VAL A 39 -3.11 17.30 -12.99
C VAL A 39 -2.85 17.15 -14.50
N ILE A 40 -1.74 16.50 -14.88
CA ILE A 40 -1.46 16.21 -16.29
C ILE A 40 -2.55 15.30 -16.88
N GLY A 41 -2.99 14.29 -16.13
CA GLY A 41 -4.10 13.44 -16.52
C GLY A 41 -5.40 14.21 -16.74
N MET A 42 -5.75 15.16 -15.86
CA MET A 42 -6.91 16.04 -16.03
C MET A 42 -6.79 16.88 -17.29
N ILE A 43 -5.61 17.40 -17.60
CA ILE A 43 -5.36 18.13 -18.86
C ILE A 43 -5.57 17.21 -20.07
N CYS A 44 -5.07 15.97 -20.03
CA CYS A 44 -5.29 14.98 -21.08
C CYS A 44 -6.78 14.65 -21.26
N GLN A 45 -7.57 14.64 -20.19
CA GLN A 45 -9.02 14.47 -20.26
C GLN A 45 -9.70 15.66 -20.94
N LEU A 46 -9.27 16.90 -20.63
CA LEU A 46 -9.81 18.11 -21.28
C LEU A 46 -9.50 18.17 -22.78
N VAL A 47 -8.33 17.72 -23.18
CA VAL A 47 -7.90 17.67 -24.60
C VAL A 47 -8.56 16.49 -25.35
N GLY A 48 -9.26 15.59 -24.65
CA GLY A 48 -9.92 14.43 -25.25
C GLY A 48 -8.99 13.24 -25.55
N LEU A 49 -7.76 13.27 -25.04
CA LEU A 49 -6.83 12.14 -25.12
C LEU A 49 -7.19 11.03 -24.14
N TYR A 50 -7.69 11.38 -22.96
CA TYR A 50 -8.21 10.44 -21.97
C TYR A 50 -9.75 10.51 -22.04
N VAL A 51 -10.38 9.41 -22.42
CA VAL A 51 -11.84 9.30 -22.49
C VAL A 51 -12.30 8.45 -21.30
N PRO A 52 -13.11 9.01 -20.38
CA PRO A 52 -13.70 8.23 -19.31
C PRO A 52 -14.66 7.18 -19.88
N ASP A 53 -14.52 5.95 -19.44
CA ASP A 53 -15.38 4.83 -19.80
C ASP A 53 -15.57 3.95 -18.55
N ALA A 54 -16.74 4.05 -17.95
CA ALA A 54 -17.06 3.34 -16.71
C ALA A 54 -17.13 1.82 -16.91
N GLU A 55 -17.46 1.33 -18.11
CA GLU A 55 -17.49 -0.11 -18.39
C GLU A 55 -16.09 -0.71 -18.45
N SER A 56 -15.12 0.06 -18.90
CA SER A 56 -13.69 -0.33 -18.92
C SER A 56 -12.94 0.06 -17.63
N GLY A 57 -13.61 0.58 -16.62
CA GLY A 57 -13.01 0.96 -15.32
C GLY A 57 -12.28 2.31 -15.33
N TYR A 58 -12.42 3.13 -16.37
CA TYR A 58 -11.82 4.46 -16.45
C TYR A 58 -12.81 5.53 -15.99
N ASN A 59 -12.69 5.94 -14.73
CA ASN A 59 -13.53 7.00 -14.15
C ASN A 59 -13.06 8.40 -14.57
N SER A 60 -13.94 9.41 -14.39
CA SER A 60 -13.55 10.79 -14.56
C SER A 60 -12.48 11.20 -13.56
N LEU A 61 -11.45 11.91 -14.02
CA LEU A 61 -10.33 12.38 -13.21
C LEU A 61 -10.66 13.65 -12.41
N PHE A 62 -11.82 14.27 -12.69
CA PHE A 62 -12.26 15.44 -11.96
C PHE A 62 -12.89 15.03 -10.62
N PRO A 63 -12.38 15.57 -9.49
CA PRO A 63 -12.94 15.28 -8.19
C PRO A 63 -14.34 15.87 -8.05
N THR A 64 -15.26 15.09 -7.53
CA THR A 64 -16.57 15.61 -7.12
C THR A 64 -16.45 16.18 -5.71
N MET A 65 -16.81 17.46 -5.55
CA MET A 65 -16.84 18.15 -4.25
C MET A 65 -18.08 17.73 -3.44
N SER A 66 -18.25 16.44 -3.21
CA SER A 66 -19.31 15.90 -2.36
C SER A 66 -18.73 15.39 -1.05
N LEU A 67 -19.47 15.50 0.03
CA LEU A 67 -19.12 14.84 1.28
C LEU A 67 -19.46 13.35 1.18
N THR A 68 -18.68 12.54 1.88
CA THR A 68 -18.88 11.09 1.92
C THR A 68 -20.22 10.75 2.55
N ASP A 69 -20.99 9.90 1.88
CA ASP A 69 -22.20 9.34 2.44
C ASP A 69 -21.85 8.16 3.37
N PHE A 70 -22.02 8.35 4.65
CA PHE A 70 -21.75 7.33 5.67
C PHE A 70 -22.92 6.35 5.89
N SER A 71 -24.05 6.49 5.19
CA SER A 71 -25.21 5.61 5.37
C SER A 71 -24.88 4.15 5.11
N LYS A 72 -24.00 3.88 4.15
CA LYS A 72 -23.56 2.53 3.79
C LYS A 72 -22.60 1.88 4.78
N LEU A 73 -22.03 2.66 5.70
CA LEU A 73 -21.12 2.11 6.73
C LEU A 73 -21.88 1.18 7.68
N GLY A 74 -23.18 1.45 7.93
CA GLY A 74 -24.03 0.59 8.73
C GLY A 74 -24.32 -0.77 8.10
N GLU A 75 -24.21 -0.90 6.78
CA GLU A 75 -24.44 -2.16 6.07
C GLU A 75 -23.26 -3.14 6.25
N THR A 76 -22.05 -2.63 6.38
CA THR A 76 -20.82 -3.45 6.53
C THR A 76 -20.48 -3.72 7.99
N PHE A 77 -20.92 -2.85 8.90
CA PHE A 77 -20.62 -2.97 10.32
C PHE A 77 -21.17 -4.26 10.93
N GLY A 78 -20.30 -5.02 11.57
CA GLY A 78 -20.66 -6.26 12.28
C GLY A 78 -21.05 -7.43 11.37
N GLN A 79 -20.84 -7.37 10.06
CA GLN A 79 -21.13 -8.48 9.15
C GLN A 79 -20.29 -9.73 9.45
N CYS A 80 -19.11 -9.56 10.06
CA CYS A 80 -18.27 -10.67 10.51
C CYS A 80 -18.99 -11.61 11.51
N PHE A 81 -20.02 -11.15 12.24
CA PHE A 81 -20.80 -11.96 13.15
C PHE A 81 -21.99 -12.67 12.50
N LYS A 82 -22.29 -12.39 11.22
CA LYS A 82 -23.41 -12.96 10.48
C LYS A 82 -22.99 -14.07 9.50
N VAL A 83 -21.83 -14.67 9.74
CA VAL A 83 -21.29 -15.72 8.86
C VAL A 83 -22.14 -16.99 9.02
N ASP A 84 -22.71 -17.48 7.91
CA ASP A 84 -23.38 -18.76 7.86
C ASP A 84 -22.38 -19.91 7.74
N MET A 85 -22.03 -20.48 8.89
CA MET A 85 -21.07 -21.60 8.99
C MET A 85 -21.58 -22.87 8.29
N HIS A 86 -22.90 -22.97 8.07
CA HIS A 86 -23.47 -24.17 7.47
C HIS A 86 -23.23 -24.24 5.94
N SER A 87 -23.23 -23.05 5.29
CA SER A 87 -22.99 -22.96 3.84
C SER A 87 -21.49 -23.04 3.49
N ILE A 88 -20.60 -22.62 4.36
CA ILE A 88 -19.15 -22.59 4.11
C ILE A 88 -18.50 -23.97 4.39
N GLY A 89 -18.99 -24.69 5.39
CA GLY A 89 -18.40 -25.92 5.91
C GLY A 89 -17.17 -25.67 6.77
N ILE A 90 -17.04 -26.41 7.86
CA ILE A 90 -15.98 -26.21 8.87
C ILE A 90 -14.59 -26.40 8.28
N PHE A 91 -14.39 -27.38 7.41
CA PHE A 91 -13.09 -27.64 6.80
C PHE A 91 -12.63 -26.47 5.91
N ASN A 92 -13.49 -26.00 5.02
CA ASN A 92 -13.18 -24.84 4.17
C ASN A 92 -12.93 -23.59 5.01
N PHE A 93 -13.70 -23.37 6.06
CA PHE A 93 -13.48 -22.25 6.97
C PHE A 93 -12.09 -22.30 7.61
N ILE A 94 -11.66 -23.46 8.12
CA ILE A 94 -10.33 -23.63 8.72
C ILE A 94 -9.24 -23.34 7.67
N VAL A 95 -9.35 -23.89 6.46
CA VAL A 95 -8.37 -23.67 5.39
C VAL A 95 -8.27 -22.19 5.03
N VAL A 96 -9.39 -21.50 4.89
CA VAL A 96 -9.44 -20.07 4.57
C VAL A 96 -8.81 -19.24 5.70
N VAL A 97 -9.16 -19.53 6.96
CA VAL A 97 -8.57 -18.82 8.12
C VAL A 97 -7.06 -18.99 8.17
N PHE A 98 -6.56 -20.23 8.00
CA PHE A 98 -5.11 -20.46 7.97
C PHE A 98 -4.44 -19.76 6.79
N SER A 99 -5.03 -19.78 5.61
CA SER A 99 -4.48 -19.12 4.43
C SER A 99 -4.35 -17.61 4.65
N PHE A 100 -5.42 -16.95 5.12
CA PHE A 100 -5.37 -15.52 5.42
C PHE A 100 -4.43 -15.18 6.57
N LEU A 101 -4.39 -16.01 7.62
CA LEU A 101 -3.46 -15.83 8.74
C LEU A 101 -2.00 -15.85 8.26
N PHE A 102 -1.62 -16.82 7.41
CA PHE A 102 -0.26 -16.89 6.88
C PHE A 102 0.06 -15.69 5.98
N VAL A 103 -0.85 -15.30 5.09
CA VAL A 103 -0.64 -14.14 4.21
C VAL A 103 -0.46 -12.87 5.05
N ASP A 104 -1.35 -12.60 5.98
CA ASP A 104 -1.32 -11.41 6.85
C ASP A 104 -0.03 -11.37 7.71
N LEU A 105 0.34 -12.51 8.30
CA LEU A 105 1.54 -12.62 9.14
C LEU A 105 2.83 -12.36 8.35
N PHE A 106 2.98 -12.96 7.16
CA PHE A 106 4.19 -12.77 6.36
C PHE A 106 4.26 -11.38 5.74
N ASP A 107 3.12 -10.81 5.33
CA ASP A 107 3.03 -9.44 4.83
C ASP A 107 3.45 -8.44 5.91
N THR A 108 2.85 -8.53 7.10
CA THR A 108 3.18 -7.68 8.25
C THR A 108 4.64 -7.84 8.68
N LEU A 109 5.17 -9.07 8.77
CA LEU A 109 6.57 -9.30 9.14
C LEU A 109 7.53 -8.71 8.12
N GLY A 110 7.29 -8.94 6.83
CA GLY A 110 8.11 -8.42 5.75
C GLY A 110 8.15 -6.90 5.75
N THR A 111 6.99 -6.28 5.86
CA THR A 111 6.84 -4.82 5.88
C THR A 111 7.46 -4.19 7.13
N LEU A 112 7.22 -4.77 8.32
CA LEU A 112 7.82 -4.29 9.58
C LEU A 112 9.35 -4.34 9.52
N ILE A 113 9.94 -5.44 9.08
CA ILE A 113 11.40 -5.58 8.97
C ILE A 113 11.93 -4.57 7.95
N GLY A 114 11.30 -4.45 6.79
CA GLY A 114 11.72 -3.50 5.74
C GLY A 114 11.66 -2.04 6.19
N VAL A 115 10.58 -1.62 6.83
CA VAL A 115 10.42 -0.24 7.34
C VAL A 115 11.34 0.02 8.53
N CYS A 116 11.46 -0.93 9.48
CA CYS A 116 12.32 -0.77 10.66
C CYS A 116 13.81 -0.80 10.31
N SER A 117 14.22 -1.52 9.26
CA SER A 117 15.58 -1.44 8.71
C SER A 117 15.90 -0.01 8.25
N LYS A 118 14.97 0.66 7.58
CA LYS A 118 15.13 2.07 7.16
C LYS A 118 15.10 3.05 8.32
N ALA A 119 14.49 2.68 9.44
CA ALA A 119 14.42 3.48 10.65
C ALA A 119 15.61 3.28 11.58
N ASP A 120 16.57 2.39 11.25
CA ASP A 120 17.67 1.97 12.11
C ASP A 120 17.18 1.42 13.47
N MET A 121 16.05 0.69 13.45
CA MET A 121 15.42 0.11 14.64
C MET A 121 15.76 -1.37 14.84
N LEU A 122 16.51 -1.97 13.91
CA LEU A 122 16.97 -3.36 14.02
C LEU A 122 18.22 -3.45 14.89
N ASP A 123 18.34 -4.54 15.64
CA ASP A 123 19.55 -4.86 16.39
C ASP A 123 20.69 -5.33 15.47
N GLU A 124 21.90 -5.51 16.01
CA GLU A 124 23.08 -6.01 15.27
C GLU A 124 22.87 -7.37 14.60
N LYS A 125 21.85 -8.11 15.02
CA LYS A 125 21.48 -9.42 14.45
C LYS A 125 20.34 -9.31 13.43
N GLY A 126 19.93 -8.10 13.06
CA GLY A 126 18.82 -7.84 12.14
C GLY A 126 17.45 -8.18 12.72
N ARG A 127 17.29 -8.20 14.05
CA ARG A 127 16.01 -8.49 14.70
C ARG A 127 15.37 -7.21 15.19
N LEU A 128 14.05 -7.16 15.13
CA LEU A 128 13.27 -6.07 15.71
C LEU A 128 13.02 -6.36 17.20
N PRO A 129 13.61 -5.61 18.15
CA PRO A 129 13.47 -5.89 19.59
C PRO A 129 12.03 -5.86 20.07
N GLN A 130 11.20 -5.01 19.49
CA GLN A 130 9.78 -4.81 19.86
C GLN A 130 8.80 -5.46 18.88
N ILE A 131 9.15 -6.58 18.25
CA ILE A 131 8.30 -7.26 17.29
C ILE A 131 6.97 -7.74 17.89
N LYS A 132 6.98 -8.23 19.14
CA LYS A 132 5.77 -8.73 19.81
C LYS A 132 4.69 -7.66 19.99
N PRO A 133 4.97 -6.48 20.60
CA PRO A 133 3.99 -5.42 20.70
C PRO A 133 3.56 -4.86 19.33
N ALA A 134 4.45 -4.86 18.33
CA ALA A 134 4.10 -4.43 16.98
C ALA A 134 3.07 -5.37 16.33
N LEU A 135 3.31 -6.69 16.37
CA LEU A 135 2.37 -7.70 15.87
C LEU A 135 1.05 -7.71 16.66
N LEU A 136 1.10 -7.45 17.97
CA LEU A 136 -0.12 -7.36 18.78
C LEU A 136 -0.95 -6.13 18.37
N ALA A 137 -0.31 -4.98 18.10
CA ALA A 137 -1.00 -3.79 17.63
C ALA A 137 -1.67 -4.01 16.27
N ASP A 138 -0.98 -4.70 15.36
CA ASP A 138 -1.49 -5.10 14.05
C ASP A 138 -2.71 -6.03 14.17
N ALA A 139 -2.62 -7.08 14.99
CA ALA A 139 -3.71 -8.01 15.25
C ALA A 139 -4.95 -7.32 15.87
N VAL A 140 -4.76 -6.37 16.78
CA VAL A 140 -5.85 -5.59 17.37
C VAL A 140 -6.49 -4.70 16.31
N ALA A 141 -5.68 -4.03 15.46
CA ALA A 141 -6.17 -3.18 14.38
C ALA A 141 -6.97 -4.00 13.34
N THR A 142 -6.46 -5.17 12.92
CA THR A 142 -7.14 -6.08 11.99
C THR A 142 -8.47 -6.58 12.59
N THR A 143 -8.49 -6.93 13.88
CA THR A 143 -9.73 -7.34 14.56
C THR A 143 -10.75 -6.20 14.59
N ALA A 144 -10.33 -4.99 14.92
CA ALA A 144 -11.20 -3.81 14.89
C ALA A 144 -11.70 -3.53 13.47
N GLY A 145 -10.84 -3.64 12.46
CA GLY A 145 -11.18 -3.50 11.04
C GLY A 145 -12.24 -4.51 10.60
N ALA A 146 -12.11 -5.78 11.01
CA ALA A 146 -13.10 -6.82 10.71
C ALA A 146 -14.49 -6.49 11.29
N VAL A 147 -14.57 -5.93 12.52
CA VAL A 147 -15.83 -5.48 13.12
C VAL A 147 -16.43 -4.30 12.36
N LEU A 148 -15.58 -3.37 11.90
CA LEU A 148 -16.00 -2.22 11.08
C LEU A 148 -16.39 -2.62 9.66
N GLY A 149 -16.05 -3.84 9.21
CA GLY A 149 -16.34 -4.33 7.86
C GLY A 149 -15.32 -3.87 6.82
N THR A 150 -14.08 -3.55 7.24
CA THR A 150 -12.97 -3.27 6.34
C THR A 150 -12.16 -4.53 6.04
N SER A 151 -11.29 -4.48 5.03
CA SER A 151 -10.27 -5.51 4.83
C SER A 151 -9.25 -5.50 5.97
N THR A 152 -8.31 -6.45 5.96
CA THR A 152 -7.24 -6.51 6.97
C THR A 152 -6.51 -5.17 7.08
N THR A 153 -6.18 -4.80 8.32
CA THR A 153 -5.44 -3.56 8.63
C THR A 153 -4.01 -3.96 8.95
N THR A 154 -3.14 -3.89 7.97
CA THR A 154 -1.73 -4.29 8.09
C THR A 154 -0.79 -3.10 8.00
N THR A 155 0.48 -3.32 8.30
CA THR A 155 1.53 -2.31 8.15
C THR A 155 1.83 -2.09 6.68
N PHE A 156 1.71 -0.85 6.20
CA PHE A 156 1.92 -0.49 4.80
C PHE A 156 3.39 -0.17 4.49
N VAL A 157 3.84 -0.63 3.33
CA VAL A 157 5.18 -0.37 2.77
C VAL A 157 5.44 1.13 2.58
N GLU A 158 4.40 1.90 2.26
CA GLU A 158 4.42 3.35 2.08
C GLU A 158 4.89 4.09 3.35
N SER A 159 4.79 3.48 4.52
CA SER A 159 5.36 4.00 5.78
C SER A 159 6.86 4.25 5.67
N SER A 160 7.56 3.54 4.79
CA SER A 160 8.98 3.76 4.50
C SER A 160 9.25 5.18 3.98
N ALA A 161 8.32 5.78 3.25
CA ALA A 161 8.42 7.16 2.78
C ALA A 161 8.37 8.16 3.95
N GLY A 162 7.50 7.92 4.94
CA GLY A 162 7.42 8.71 6.16
C GLY A 162 8.70 8.60 7.00
N VAL A 163 9.26 7.40 7.09
CA VAL A 163 10.54 7.14 7.76
C VAL A 163 11.69 7.84 7.04
N ALA A 164 11.74 7.79 5.71
CA ALA A 164 12.74 8.49 4.90
C ALA A 164 12.64 10.01 5.03
N ALA A 165 11.45 10.55 5.27
CA ALA A 165 11.22 11.96 5.55
C ALA A 165 11.60 12.39 6.99
N GLY A 166 12.01 11.44 7.85
CA GLY A 166 12.48 11.70 9.21
C GLY A 166 11.50 11.30 10.32
N GLY A 167 10.40 10.63 10.01
CA GLY A 167 9.46 10.11 10.99
C GLY A 167 10.09 8.97 11.82
N ARG A 168 10.13 9.14 13.15
CA ARG A 168 10.79 8.16 14.06
C ARG A 168 9.97 7.83 15.30
N THR A 169 8.84 8.49 15.51
CA THR A 169 8.06 8.38 16.74
C THR A 169 6.60 8.04 16.46
N GLY A 170 5.89 7.54 17.47
CA GLY A 170 4.45 7.27 17.39
C GLY A 170 3.61 8.51 17.05
N LEU A 171 4.15 9.72 17.27
CA LEU A 171 3.46 10.96 16.86
C LEU A 171 3.25 11.01 15.34
N THR A 172 4.19 10.48 14.55
CA THR A 172 4.05 10.36 13.09
C THR A 172 2.84 9.50 12.73
N SER A 173 2.66 8.36 13.42
CA SER A 173 1.52 7.46 13.20
C SER A 173 0.20 8.10 13.62
N ILE A 174 0.16 8.82 14.76
CA ILE A 174 -1.03 9.54 15.21
C ILE A 174 -1.40 10.64 14.21
N THR A 175 -0.42 11.40 13.70
CA THR A 175 -0.67 12.42 12.68
C THR A 175 -1.25 11.80 11.41
N ALA A 176 -0.69 10.68 10.95
CA ALA A 176 -1.22 9.95 9.80
C ALA A 176 -2.65 9.47 10.05
N ALA A 177 -2.95 8.92 11.23
CA ALA A 177 -4.29 8.46 11.60
C ALA A 177 -5.32 9.60 11.59
N VAL A 178 -4.96 10.78 12.12
CA VAL A 178 -5.81 11.99 12.08
C VAL A 178 -6.07 12.42 10.64
N LEU A 179 -5.04 12.43 9.79
CA LEU A 179 -5.18 12.78 8.38
C LEU A 179 -6.06 11.76 7.63
N PHE A 180 -5.93 10.47 7.92
CA PHE A 180 -6.83 9.45 7.37
C PHE A 180 -8.28 9.66 7.83
N ALA A 181 -8.51 9.95 9.10
CA ALA A 181 -9.85 10.24 9.61
C ALA A 181 -10.45 11.49 8.92
N LEU A 182 -9.68 12.53 8.71
CA LEU A 182 -10.11 13.72 7.96
C LEU A 182 -10.38 13.39 6.49
N SER A 183 -9.54 12.55 5.86
CA SER A 183 -9.72 12.16 4.45
C SER A 183 -11.00 11.36 4.20
N MET A 184 -11.54 10.67 5.21
CA MET A 184 -12.83 9.97 5.10
C MET A 184 -13.97 10.90 4.72
N PHE A 185 -13.97 12.15 5.22
CA PHE A 185 -15.00 13.13 4.87
C PHE A 185 -14.88 13.60 3.41
N PHE A 186 -13.68 13.54 2.85
CA PHE A 186 -13.36 13.95 1.49
C PHE A 186 -13.06 12.76 0.58
N ALA A 187 -13.54 11.57 0.91
CA ALA A 187 -13.27 10.36 0.14
C ALA A 187 -13.52 10.52 -1.37
N PRO A 188 -14.58 11.21 -1.86
CA PRO A 188 -14.80 11.40 -3.30
C PRO A 188 -13.65 12.13 -4.01
N ILE A 189 -12.90 12.98 -3.30
CA ILE A 189 -11.72 13.64 -3.88
C ILE A 189 -10.57 12.64 -4.01
N PHE A 190 -10.31 11.84 -2.97
CA PHE A 190 -9.21 10.87 -2.96
C PHE A 190 -9.47 9.69 -3.90
N THR A 191 -10.71 9.25 -4.02
CA THR A 191 -11.08 8.17 -4.95
C THR A 191 -11.02 8.60 -6.42
N ALA A 192 -11.02 9.90 -6.72
CA ALA A 192 -10.81 10.41 -8.06
C ALA A 192 -9.33 10.31 -8.52
N ILE A 193 -8.38 10.07 -7.61
CA ILE A 193 -6.97 9.89 -7.96
C ILE A 193 -6.80 8.56 -8.69
N PRO A 194 -6.38 8.57 -9.97
CA PRO A 194 -6.31 7.35 -10.76
C PRO A 194 -5.05 6.53 -10.44
N SER A 195 -5.11 5.23 -10.74
CA SER A 195 -4.00 4.29 -10.51
C SER A 195 -2.72 4.70 -11.25
N PHE A 196 -2.82 5.28 -12.44
CA PHE A 196 -1.64 5.74 -13.19
C PHE A 196 -0.90 6.90 -12.51
N ALA A 197 -1.57 7.65 -11.62
CA ALA A 197 -0.92 8.71 -10.84
C ALA A 197 -0.27 8.17 -9.56
N THR A 198 -0.79 7.10 -8.98
CA THR A 198 -0.23 6.47 -7.76
C THR A 198 0.86 5.45 -8.07
N ALA A 199 0.81 4.78 -9.21
CA ALA A 199 1.81 3.77 -9.62
C ALA A 199 3.27 4.28 -9.59
N PRO A 200 3.60 5.51 -10.05
CA PRO A 200 4.95 6.05 -9.92
C PRO A 200 5.44 6.14 -8.48
N ALA A 201 4.56 6.50 -7.57
CA ALA A 201 4.88 6.58 -6.15
C ALA A 201 5.21 5.21 -5.57
N LEU A 202 4.42 4.18 -5.91
CA LEU A 202 4.67 2.80 -5.49
C LEU A 202 6.00 2.26 -6.03
N ILE A 203 6.35 2.58 -7.29
CA ILE A 203 7.65 2.20 -7.88
C ILE A 203 8.81 2.84 -7.10
N VAL A 204 8.70 4.14 -6.77
CA VAL A 204 9.73 4.83 -5.99
C VAL A 204 9.82 4.27 -4.57
N VAL A 205 8.71 3.96 -3.92
CA VAL A 205 8.68 3.32 -2.60
C VAL A 205 9.32 1.93 -2.66
N GLY A 206 8.99 1.13 -3.68
CA GLY A 206 9.62 -0.17 -3.93
C GLY A 206 11.15 -0.05 -4.09
N PHE A 207 11.61 0.96 -4.82
CA PHE A 207 13.04 1.26 -4.94
C PHE A 207 13.69 1.60 -3.59
N LEU A 208 13.01 2.37 -2.74
CA LEU A 208 13.52 2.68 -1.38
C LEU A 208 13.71 1.42 -0.52
N MET A 209 12.88 0.40 -0.72
CA MET A 209 12.97 -0.87 -0.01
C MET A 209 13.94 -1.87 -0.68
N PHE A 210 14.33 -1.63 -1.94
CA PHE A 210 15.21 -2.53 -2.69
C PHE A 210 16.56 -2.78 -1.99
N SER A 211 17.03 -1.82 -1.19
CA SER A 211 18.27 -1.99 -0.41
C SER A 211 18.23 -3.17 0.57
N SER A 212 17.04 -3.60 1.02
CA SER A 212 16.90 -4.77 1.90
C SER A 212 17.28 -6.08 1.20
N ILE A 213 17.25 -6.12 -0.14
CA ILE A 213 17.72 -7.29 -0.93
C ILE A 213 19.24 -7.42 -0.85
N THR A 214 19.97 -6.31 -0.73
CA THR A 214 21.44 -6.33 -0.65
C THR A 214 21.94 -6.93 0.67
N ASP A 215 21.09 -7.02 1.68
CA ASP A 215 21.41 -7.66 2.95
C ASP A 215 21.39 -9.20 2.86
N ILE A 216 20.84 -9.74 1.75
CA ILE A 216 20.83 -11.18 1.47
C ILE A 216 22.20 -11.55 0.89
N LYS A 217 23.01 -12.27 1.68
CA LYS A 217 24.32 -12.74 1.25
C LYS A 217 24.18 -13.97 0.37
N PHE A 218 24.43 -13.82 -0.91
CA PHE A 218 24.40 -14.92 -1.89
C PHE A 218 25.75 -15.65 -2.03
N ASP A 219 26.87 -15.02 -1.62
CA ASP A 219 28.23 -15.50 -1.90
C ASP A 219 28.85 -16.34 -0.79
N ASP A 220 28.29 -16.39 0.42
CA ASP A 220 28.93 -17.02 1.59
C ASP A 220 28.79 -18.57 1.63
N GLY A 221 28.44 -19.22 0.51
CA GLY A 221 28.23 -20.68 0.47
C GLY A 221 27.01 -21.17 1.29
N ASN A 222 26.26 -20.28 1.91
CA ASN A 222 25.09 -20.61 2.70
C ASN A 222 23.83 -20.65 1.83
N TYR A 223 23.78 -21.59 0.89
CA TYR A 223 22.69 -21.78 -0.04
C TYR A 223 21.34 -22.03 0.65
N THR A 224 21.35 -22.49 1.91
CA THR A 224 20.12 -22.75 2.68
C THR A 224 19.26 -21.51 2.89
N LYS A 225 19.87 -20.32 2.97
CA LYS A 225 19.15 -19.03 3.09
C LYS A 225 18.96 -18.35 1.74
N ALA A 226 19.95 -18.46 0.86
CA ALA A 226 19.94 -17.78 -0.43
C ALA A 226 18.90 -18.36 -1.42
N ILE A 227 18.79 -19.70 -1.48
CA ILE A 227 17.86 -20.36 -2.41
C ILE A 227 16.39 -20.04 -2.11
N PRO A 228 15.88 -20.11 -0.85
CA PRO A 228 14.50 -19.71 -0.54
C PRO A 228 14.21 -18.26 -0.86
N ALA A 229 15.15 -17.35 -0.57
CA ALA A 229 15.00 -15.93 -0.89
C ALA A 229 14.91 -15.70 -2.41
N TYR A 230 15.78 -16.34 -3.19
CA TYR A 230 15.75 -16.29 -4.65
C TYR A 230 14.45 -16.85 -5.23
N LEU A 231 14.00 -18.01 -4.74
CA LEU A 231 12.74 -18.60 -5.19
C LEU A 231 11.54 -17.70 -4.86
N CYS A 232 11.55 -17.05 -3.69
CA CYS A 232 10.50 -16.11 -3.30
C CYS A 232 10.45 -14.90 -4.26
N ILE A 233 11.59 -14.30 -4.56
CA ILE A 233 11.71 -13.15 -5.48
C ILE A 233 11.26 -13.55 -6.90
N LEU A 234 11.59 -14.76 -7.35
CA LEU A 234 11.23 -15.22 -8.69
C LEU A 234 9.75 -15.61 -8.80
N SER A 235 9.20 -16.25 -7.76
CA SER A 235 7.84 -16.78 -7.81
C SER A 235 6.77 -15.68 -7.72
N MET A 236 7.02 -14.59 -6.97
CA MET A 236 6.06 -13.50 -6.84
C MET A 236 5.57 -12.93 -8.19
N PRO A 237 6.43 -12.50 -9.12
CA PRO A 237 5.98 -11.99 -10.41
C PRO A 237 5.48 -13.06 -11.38
N LEU A 238 5.78 -14.36 -11.14
CA LEU A 238 5.37 -15.44 -12.03
C LEU A 238 3.99 -16.00 -11.69
N PHE A 239 3.58 -15.96 -10.42
CA PHE A 239 2.35 -16.57 -9.94
C PHE A 239 1.28 -15.56 -9.51
N TYR A 240 1.54 -14.27 -9.72
CA TYR A 240 0.59 -13.19 -9.44
C TYR A 240 -0.28 -12.89 -10.65
#